data_f0e73f883720df835d2a18dde459b883
#
_entry.id   f0e73f883720df835d2a18dde459b883
#
_cell.length_a   1.000
_cell.length_b   1.000
_cell.length_c   1.000
_cell.angle_alpha   90.00
_cell.angle_beta   90.00
_cell.angle_gamma   90.00
#
_symmetry.space_group_name_H-M   'P 1'
#
loop_
_entity.id
_entity.type
_entity.pdbx_description
1 polymer ?
#
loop_
_entity_poly.entity_id
_entity_poly.type
_entity_poly.pdbx_seq_one_letter_code
_entity_poly.pdbx_strand_id
1 'polypeptide(L)'
;GIYALKNAVRFIKTDAPSLKGIVVCSDIALYQIGASGEPTQGAGAVAALIESNPKIAEVRTSEAGSASDYRHLDFRKPIQYRAKQANGHSDFDLELPIFNGKYSSSCYVDGTLNAMDNMSSKNSGHLANHLRGTKAVFMHRPFKRMPITAFSIAYLYALAHGDDADHEELTRYINLSN
;
A
#
# COMPACT_ATOMS: atom_id res chain seq x y z
N GLY A 1 0.55 8.57 6.29
CA GLY A 1 -0.90 8.59 6.01
C GLY A 1 -1.62 7.47 6.74
N ILE A 2 -1.39 6.22 6.38
CA ILE A 2 -2.16 5.06 6.90
C ILE A 2 -2.07 4.92 8.42
N TYR A 3 -0.91 5.10 9.03
CA TYR A 3 -0.78 5.06 10.50
C TYR A 3 -1.54 6.19 11.19
N ALA A 4 -1.51 7.41 10.63
CA ALA A 4 -2.27 8.53 11.15
C ALA A 4 -3.78 8.26 11.06
N LEU A 5 -4.26 7.73 9.92
CA LEU A 5 -5.65 7.30 9.75
C LEU A 5 -6.05 6.24 10.79
N LYS A 6 -5.25 5.18 10.92
CA LYS A 6 -5.51 4.09 11.88
C LYS A 6 -5.58 4.60 13.32
N ASN A 7 -4.67 5.50 13.71
CA ASN A 7 -4.65 6.07 15.05
C ASN A 7 -5.84 7.00 15.29
N ALA A 8 -6.20 7.86 14.33
CA ALA A 8 -7.36 8.73 14.44
C ALA A 8 -8.67 7.94 14.56
N VAL A 9 -8.84 6.89 13.74
CA VAL A 9 -10.01 6.01 13.81
C VAL A 9 -10.09 5.31 15.15
N ARG A 10 -8.99 4.78 15.68
CA ARG A 10 -8.94 4.14 17.00
C ARG A 10 -9.31 5.12 18.10
N PHE A 11 -8.67 6.29 18.12
CA PHE A 11 -8.90 7.31 19.15
C PHE A 11 -10.37 7.75 19.19
N ILE A 12 -10.97 8.06 18.03
CA ILE A 12 -12.38 8.45 17.96
C ILE A 12 -13.29 7.29 18.37
N LYS A 13 -12.96 6.06 17.97
CA LYS A 13 -13.81 4.90 18.26
C LYS A 13 -13.81 4.50 19.74
N THR A 14 -12.69 4.69 20.44
CA THR A 14 -12.50 4.23 21.83
C THR A 14 -12.56 5.37 22.85
N ASP A 15 -11.80 6.44 22.63
CA ASP A 15 -11.51 7.42 23.67
C ASP A 15 -12.35 8.69 23.55
N ALA A 16 -12.76 9.06 22.33
CA ALA A 16 -13.44 10.32 22.08
C ALA A 16 -14.53 10.23 20.99
N PRO A 17 -15.59 9.44 21.20
CA PRO A 17 -16.60 9.17 20.16
C PRO A 17 -17.43 10.42 19.76
N SER A 18 -17.43 11.46 20.56
CA SER A 18 -18.09 12.74 20.25
C SER A 18 -17.23 13.72 19.46
N LEU A 19 -15.93 13.44 19.34
CA LEU A 19 -14.99 14.30 18.62
C LEU A 19 -14.92 13.94 17.15
N LYS A 20 -14.37 14.87 16.39
CA LYS A 20 -13.99 14.70 14.99
C LYS A 20 -12.49 14.87 14.85
N GLY A 21 -11.87 14.07 14.02
CA GLY A 21 -10.44 14.15 13.69
C GLY A 21 -10.24 14.52 12.23
N ILE A 22 -9.14 15.19 11.94
CA ILE A 22 -8.71 15.43 10.56
C ILE A 22 -7.35 14.77 10.38
N VAL A 23 -7.27 13.88 9.42
CA VAL A 23 -6.01 13.26 8.98
C VAL A 23 -5.57 13.91 7.70
N VAL A 24 -4.41 14.56 7.74
CA VAL A 24 -3.80 15.19 6.56
C VAL A 24 -2.58 14.39 6.14
N CYS A 25 -2.51 14.09 4.86
CA CYS A 25 -1.37 13.46 4.22
C CYS A 25 -0.92 14.34 3.06
N SER A 26 0.33 14.78 3.08
CA SER A 26 0.93 15.51 1.98
C SER A 26 2.31 14.95 1.69
N ASP A 27 2.67 14.86 0.43
CA ASP A 27 3.99 14.41 0.01
C ASP A 27 4.38 15.07 -1.32
N ILE A 28 5.68 15.26 -1.49
CA ILE A 28 6.33 15.65 -2.73
C ILE A 28 7.37 14.58 -3.02
N ALA A 29 7.07 13.72 -4.00
CA ALA A 29 7.99 12.67 -4.44
C ALA A 29 8.84 13.21 -5.58
N LEU A 30 10.15 13.37 -5.34
CA LEU A 30 11.13 13.77 -6.32
C LEU A 30 12.15 12.66 -6.51
N TYR A 31 12.58 12.45 -7.74
CA TYR A 31 13.64 11.51 -8.10
C TYR A 31 14.75 12.23 -8.84
N GLN A 32 15.92 11.62 -8.89
CA GLN A 32 17.00 12.11 -9.71
C GLN A 32 16.57 12.13 -11.19
N ILE A 33 16.90 13.20 -11.90
CA ILE A 33 16.64 13.33 -13.35
C ILE A 33 17.30 12.15 -14.09
N GLY A 34 16.56 11.50 -14.96
CA GLY A 34 16.99 10.31 -15.70
C GLY A 34 16.91 9.00 -14.90
N ALA A 35 16.51 9.02 -13.61
CA ALA A 35 16.28 7.80 -12.88
C ALA A 35 14.97 7.11 -13.31
N SER A 36 14.92 5.78 -13.19
CA SER A 36 13.73 4.99 -13.55
C SER A 36 12.49 5.33 -12.73
N GLY A 37 12.64 5.99 -11.58
CA GLY A 37 11.54 6.49 -10.76
C GLY A 37 10.96 7.83 -11.20
N GLU A 38 11.68 8.61 -12.02
CA GLU A 38 11.28 9.96 -12.42
C GLU A 38 9.84 10.04 -13.00
N PRO A 39 9.39 9.11 -13.86
CA PRO A 39 8.02 9.16 -14.39
C PRO A 39 6.93 8.97 -13.31
N THR A 40 7.29 8.54 -12.11
CA THR A 40 6.36 8.33 -10.99
C THR A 40 6.38 9.46 -9.97
N GLN A 41 7.19 10.48 -10.19
CA GLN A 41 7.26 11.64 -9.28
C GLN A 41 5.99 12.49 -9.34
N GLY A 42 5.73 13.23 -8.27
CA GLY A 42 4.58 14.10 -8.18
C GLY A 42 4.42 14.72 -6.80
N ALA A 43 3.43 15.58 -6.67
CA ALA A 43 3.05 16.19 -5.40
C ALA A 43 1.55 16.05 -5.18
N GLY A 44 1.15 15.86 -3.94
CA GLY A 44 -0.25 15.75 -3.58
C GLY A 44 -0.50 15.96 -2.10
N ALA A 45 -1.73 16.37 -1.79
CA ALA A 45 -2.23 16.46 -0.43
C ALA A 45 -3.67 15.94 -0.35
N VAL A 46 -3.98 15.22 0.71
CA VAL A 46 -5.32 14.70 0.99
C VAL A 46 -5.64 14.96 2.45
N ALA A 47 -6.86 15.42 2.72
CA ALA A 47 -7.40 15.53 4.06
C ALA A 47 -8.65 14.67 4.20
N ALA A 48 -8.73 13.88 5.27
CA ALA A 48 -9.86 13.03 5.58
C ALA A 48 -10.46 13.43 6.95
N LEU A 49 -11.76 13.71 6.96
CA LEU A 49 -12.52 13.89 8.20
C LEU A 49 -12.92 12.53 8.76
N ILE A 50 -12.57 12.29 10.01
CA ILE A 50 -12.88 11.07 10.76
C ILE A 50 -13.91 11.39 11.83
N GLU A 51 -15.02 10.65 11.85
CA GLU A 51 -16.10 10.82 12.83
C GLU A 51 -16.77 9.47 13.14
N SER A 52 -17.44 9.38 14.28
CA SER A 52 -18.10 8.14 14.74
C SER A 52 -19.32 7.76 13.89
N ASN A 53 -19.94 8.71 13.21
CA ASN A 53 -21.07 8.48 12.32
C ASN A 53 -20.68 8.84 10.88
N PRO A 54 -19.92 7.97 10.18
CA PRO A 54 -19.38 8.28 8.88
C PRO A 54 -20.48 8.34 7.81
N LYS A 55 -20.35 9.29 6.86
CA LYS A 55 -21.32 9.50 5.78
C LYS A 55 -20.86 8.91 4.44
N ILE A 56 -19.56 8.73 4.25
CA ILE A 56 -18.98 8.30 2.97
C ILE A 56 -18.55 6.85 3.04
N ALA A 57 -17.78 6.48 4.08
CA ALA A 57 -17.26 5.12 4.23
C ALA A 57 -16.98 4.81 5.70
N GLU A 58 -17.20 3.58 6.12
CA GLU A 58 -16.82 3.07 7.43
C GLU A 58 -15.50 2.32 7.36
N VAL A 59 -14.58 2.63 8.29
CA VAL A 59 -13.33 1.88 8.45
C VAL A 59 -13.51 0.79 9.49
N ARG A 60 -13.51 -0.46 9.05
CA ARG A 60 -13.62 -1.65 9.91
C ARG A 60 -12.26 -2.10 10.39
N THR A 61 -11.77 -1.52 11.47
CA THR A 61 -10.44 -1.80 12.01
C THR A 61 -10.27 -3.22 12.54
N SER A 62 -11.34 -3.88 12.97
CA SER A 62 -11.35 -5.28 13.40
C SER A 62 -11.05 -6.25 12.24
N GLU A 63 -11.48 -5.91 11.05
CA GLU A 63 -11.32 -6.70 9.84
C GLU A 63 -10.07 -6.30 9.03
N ALA A 64 -9.37 -5.24 9.45
CA ALA A 64 -8.23 -4.71 8.72
C ALA A 64 -6.94 -5.49 9.00
N GLY A 65 -6.24 -5.88 7.94
CA GLY A 65 -4.87 -6.38 8.01
C GLY A 65 -3.83 -5.26 7.85
N SER A 66 -2.64 -5.51 8.35
CA SER A 66 -1.51 -4.60 8.16
C SER A 66 -0.19 -5.37 8.19
N ALA A 67 0.74 -4.97 7.34
CA ALA A 67 2.11 -5.46 7.34
C ALA A 67 3.08 -4.29 7.43
N SER A 68 4.21 -4.52 8.06
CA SER A 68 5.34 -3.59 8.11
C SER A 68 6.61 -4.38 7.97
N ASP A 69 7.53 -3.90 7.15
CA ASP A 69 8.81 -4.52 6.94
C ASP A 69 9.89 -3.45 6.80
N TYR A 70 11.09 -3.75 7.27
CA TYR A 70 12.25 -2.88 7.11
C TYR A 70 13.05 -3.31 5.88
N ARG A 71 13.08 -2.46 4.88
CA ARG A 71 13.78 -2.69 3.61
C ARG A 71 14.92 -1.69 3.46
N HIS A 72 16.17 -2.17 3.48
CA HIS A 72 17.35 -1.32 3.47
C HIS A 72 17.93 -1.08 2.07
N LEU A 73 17.42 -1.77 1.06
CA LEU A 73 17.93 -1.69 -0.32
C LEU A 73 17.19 -0.68 -1.19
N ASP A 74 15.97 -0.27 -0.78
CA ASP A 74 15.11 0.58 -1.59
C ASP A 74 14.31 1.56 -0.72
N PHE A 75 13.85 2.66 -1.32
CA PHE A 75 13.10 3.73 -0.64
C PHE A 75 13.79 4.30 0.60
N ARG A 76 15.11 4.25 0.64
CA ARG A 76 15.89 4.90 1.72
C ARG A 76 15.70 6.40 1.62
N LYS A 77 15.08 6.99 2.64
CA LYS A 77 14.94 8.44 2.84
C LYS A 77 15.42 8.79 4.25
N PRO A 78 16.06 9.91 4.43
CA PRO A 78 16.61 10.80 3.42
C PRO A 78 17.95 10.28 2.87
N ILE A 79 18.20 10.50 1.58
CA ILE A 79 19.54 10.40 1.01
C ILE A 79 19.95 11.82 0.66
N GLN A 80 20.95 12.32 1.36
CA GLN A 80 21.56 13.59 1.02
C GLN A 80 22.34 13.44 -0.28
N TYR A 81 21.86 14.01 -1.34
CA TYR A 81 22.57 14.13 -2.59
C TYR A 81 23.14 15.55 -2.68
N ARG A 82 24.47 15.67 -2.52
CA ARG A 82 25.15 16.94 -2.79
C ARG A 82 25.35 17.09 -4.29
N ALA A 83 24.54 17.92 -4.92
CA ALA A 83 24.78 18.30 -6.29
C ALA A 83 26.09 19.08 -6.36
N LYS A 84 27.11 18.54 -7.06
CA LYS A 84 28.32 19.30 -7.39
C LYS A 84 27.94 20.34 -8.45
N GLN A 85 27.87 21.61 -8.06
CA GLN A 85 27.86 22.69 -9.01
C GLN A 85 29.26 22.86 -9.64
N ALA A 86 29.30 23.37 -10.86
CA ALA A 86 30.54 23.62 -11.61
C ALA A 86 31.56 24.48 -10.83
N ASN A 87 31.11 25.23 -9.82
CA ASN A 87 31.91 26.13 -8.99
C ASN A 87 32.31 25.55 -7.62
N GLY A 88 32.04 24.26 -7.37
CA GLY A 88 32.47 23.57 -6.14
C GLY A 88 31.65 23.85 -4.88
N HIS A 89 30.65 24.71 -4.91
CA HIS A 89 29.70 24.95 -3.81
C HIS A 89 28.31 24.46 -4.20
N SER A 90 27.75 23.56 -3.39
CA SER A 90 26.34 23.20 -3.49
C SER A 90 25.59 23.78 -2.30
N ASP A 91 24.67 24.69 -2.55
CA ASP A 91 23.85 25.31 -1.51
C ASP A 91 22.56 24.51 -1.23
N PHE A 92 22.37 23.35 -1.85
CA PHE A 92 21.16 22.54 -1.71
C PHE A 92 21.49 21.05 -1.54
N ASP A 93 21.15 20.53 -0.38
CA ASP A 93 21.06 19.09 -0.17
C ASP A 93 19.69 18.60 -0.67
N LEU A 94 19.69 17.85 -1.77
CA LEU A 94 18.47 17.20 -2.27
C LEU A 94 18.33 15.83 -1.63
N GLU A 95 17.24 15.63 -0.90
CA GLU A 95 16.85 14.34 -0.37
C GLU A 95 16.09 13.54 -1.43
N LEU A 96 16.78 12.66 -2.12
CA LEU A 96 16.19 11.82 -3.17
C LEU A 96 16.14 10.35 -2.71
N PRO A 97 15.02 9.63 -2.97
CA PRO A 97 14.95 8.21 -2.67
C PRO A 97 15.80 7.40 -3.65
N ILE A 98 16.42 6.32 -3.16
CA ILE A 98 16.94 5.27 -4.03
C ILE A 98 15.75 4.46 -4.56
N PHE A 99 15.74 4.21 -5.87
CA PHE A 99 14.70 3.42 -6.52
C PHE A 99 15.31 2.22 -7.25
N ASN A 100 14.77 1.04 -6.97
CA ASN A 100 15.08 -0.20 -7.67
C ASN A 100 13.77 -0.85 -8.14
N GLY A 101 13.47 -0.77 -9.44
CA GLY A 101 12.17 -1.15 -9.97
C GLY A 101 11.76 -2.60 -9.73
N LYS A 102 12.69 -3.57 -9.85
CA LYS A 102 12.41 -4.99 -9.60
C LYS A 102 12.14 -5.23 -8.13
N TYR A 103 12.98 -4.68 -7.26
CA TYR A 103 12.84 -4.81 -5.82
C TYR A 103 11.57 -4.13 -5.30
N SER A 104 11.25 -2.93 -5.80
CA SER A 104 10.01 -2.23 -5.46
C SER A 104 8.76 -3.01 -5.81
N SER A 105 8.77 -3.68 -6.98
CA SER A 105 7.62 -4.49 -7.41
C SER A 105 7.43 -5.72 -6.52
N SER A 106 8.51 -6.42 -6.15
CA SER A 106 8.40 -7.56 -5.21
C SER A 106 7.96 -7.11 -3.83
N CYS A 107 8.50 -5.99 -3.31
CA CYS A 107 8.06 -5.42 -2.03
C CYS A 107 6.58 -5.08 -2.02
N TYR A 108 6.04 -4.58 -3.13
CA TYR A 108 4.63 -4.27 -3.24
C TYR A 108 3.75 -5.52 -3.15
N VAL A 109 4.13 -6.59 -3.87
CA VAL A 109 3.43 -7.89 -3.82
C VAL A 109 3.52 -8.49 -2.43
N ASP A 110 4.73 -8.63 -1.87
CA ASP A 110 4.96 -9.20 -0.54
C ASP A 110 4.17 -8.44 0.55
N GLY A 111 4.22 -7.11 0.51
CA GLY A 111 3.48 -6.27 1.45
C GLY A 111 1.96 -6.45 1.34
N THR A 112 1.46 -6.64 0.12
CA THR A 112 0.03 -6.92 -0.13
C THR A 112 -0.35 -8.29 0.45
N LEU A 113 0.40 -9.34 0.15
CA LEU A 113 0.16 -10.69 0.67
C LEU A 113 0.21 -10.72 2.20
N ASN A 114 1.26 -10.18 2.80
CA ASN A 114 1.41 -10.16 4.25
C ASN A 114 0.28 -9.38 4.95
N ALA A 115 -0.21 -8.30 4.35
CA ALA A 115 -1.35 -7.57 4.89
C ALA A 115 -2.65 -8.36 4.77
N MET A 116 -2.84 -9.09 3.67
CA MET A 116 -4.01 -9.96 3.47
C MET A 116 -3.98 -11.17 4.41
N ASP A 117 -2.83 -11.79 4.63
CA ASP A 117 -2.68 -12.87 5.60
C ASP A 117 -3.00 -12.39 7.02
N ASN A 118 -2.50 -11.21 7.39
CA ASN A 118 -2.83 -10.61 8.68
C ASN A 118 -4.31 -10.24 8.80
N MET A 119 -4.97 -9.89 7.71
CA MET A 119 -6.42 -9.69 7.66
C MET A 119 -7.15 -11.02 7.84
N SER A 120 -6.78 -12.04 7.08
CA SER A 120 -7.39 -13.37 7.12
C SER A 120 -7.27 -14.02 8.49
N SER A 121 -6.12 -13.90 9.15
CA SER A 121 -5.89 -14.46 10.49
C SER A 121 -6.79 -13.86 11.59
N LYS A 122 -7.38 -12.69 11.35
CA LYS A 122 -8.31 -12.03 12.28
C LYS A 122 -9.77 -12.35 11.98
N ASN A 123 -10.04 -12.84 10.79
CA ASN A 123 -11.37 -13.13 10.31
C ASN A 123 -11.50 -14.64 10.09
N SER A 124 -12.55 -15.25 10.59
CA SER A 124 -12.79 -16.69 10.47
C SER A 124 -13.19 -17.16 9.06
N GLY A 125 -13.16 -16.28 8.07
CA GLY A 125 -13.53 -16.60 6.68
C GLY A 125 -12.33 -16.84 5.77
N HIS A 126 -12.52 -17.67 4.74
CA HIS A 126 -11.53 -17.86 3.69
C HIS A 126 -11.28 -16.57 2.92
N LEU A 127 -10.02 -16.23 2.72
CA LEU A 127 -9.60 -15.02 2.01
C LEU A 127 -10.18 -14.96 0.58
N ALA A 128 -10.25 -16.10 -0.12
CA ALA A 128 -10.83 -16.18 -1.45
C ALA A 128 -12.30 -15.70 -1.48
N ASN A 129 -13.12 -16.13 -0.52
CA ASN A 129 -14.51 -15.70 -0.42
C ASN A 129 -14.65 -14.21 -0.11
N HIS A 130 -13.76 -13.68 0.74
CA HIS A 130 -13.71 -12.23 1.00
C HIS A 130 -13.39 -11.44 -0.27
N LEU A 131 -12.41 -11.89 -1.06
CA LEU A 131 -12.02 -11.25 -2.30
C LEU A 131 -13.13 -11.32 -3.37
N ARG A 132 -13.81 -12.47 -3.52
CA ARG A 132 -14.97 -12.61 -4.42
C ARG A 132 -16.12 -11.68 -4.03
N GLY A 133 -16.36 -11.48 -2.75
CA GLY A 133 -17.39 -10.57 -2.24
C GLY A 133 -17.03 -9.08 -2.35
N THR A 134 -15.79 -8.74 -2.68
CA THR A 134 -15.32 -7.36 -2.74
C THR A 134 -15.81 -6.67 -4.01
N LYS A 135 -16.57 -5.59 -3.86
CA LYS A 135 -17.16 -4.86 -5.00
C LYS A 135 -16.21 -3.87 -5.65
N ALA A 136 -15.24 -3.34 -4.90
CA ALA A 136 -14.25 -2.40 -5.40
C ALA A 136 -12.95 -2.49 -4.61
N VAL A 137 -11.82 -2.34 -5.28
CA VAL A 137 -10.49 -2.35 -4.69
C VAL A 137 -9.79 -1.03 -5.00
N PHE A 138 -9.31 -0.35 -3.98
CA PHE A 138 -8.54 0.88 -4.10
C PHE A 138 -7.10 0.60 -3.65
N MET A 139 -6.15 0.79 -4.55
CA MET A 139 -4.75 0.50 -4.30
C MET A 139 -3.88 1.68 -4.69
N HIS A 140 -2.79 1.87 -3.96
CA HIS A 140 -1.71 2.75 -4.39
C HIS A 140 -1.17 2.31 -5.75
N ARG A 141 -1.06 3.24 -6.71
CA ARG A 141 -0.73 2.92 -8.09
C ARG A 141 0.48 3.72 -8.58
N PRO A 142 1.70 3.30 -8.27
CA PRO A 142 2.91 3.93 -8.83
C PRO A 142 2.94 3.82 -10.36
N PHE A 143 2.56 2.67 -10.92
CA PHE A 143 2.32 2.47 -12.35
C PHE A 143 1.19 1.45 -12.60
N LYS A 144 0.62 1.48 -13.81
CA LYS A 144 -0.64 0.79 -14.13
C LYS A 144 -0.67 -0.69 -13.76
N ARG A 145 0.39 -1.44 -14.03
CA ARG A 145 0.41 -2.91 -13.84
C ARG A 145 0.64 -3.34 -12.40
N MET A 146 1.31 -2.55 -11.57
CA MET A 146 1.72 -2.96 -10.22
C MET A 146 0.53 -3.42 -9.34
N PRO A 147 -0.53 -2.62 -9.14
CA PRO A 147 -1.66 -3.08 -8.33
C PRO A 147 -2.43 -4.24 -8.97
N ILE A 148 -2.52 -4.28 -10.30
CA ILE A 148 -3.17 -5.39 -11.01
C ILE A 148 -2.41 -6.69 -10.73
N THR A 149 -1.10 -6.70 -10.92
CA THR A 149 -0.25 -7.86 -10.65
C THR A 149 -0.34 -8.29 -9.19
N ALA A 150 -0.23 -7.35 -8.25
CA ALA A 150 -0.31 -7.67 -6.82
C ALA A 150 -1.66 -8.26 -6.43
N PHE A 151 -2.75 -7.69 -6.94
CA PHE A 151 -4.09 -8.20 -6.65
C PHE A 151 -4.34 -9.56 -7.29
N SER A 152 -3.88 -9.78 -8.53
CA SER A 152 -3.98 -11.08 -9.20
C SER A 152 -3.20 -12.16 -8.44
N ILE A 153 -1.96 -11.88 -8.04
CA ILE A 153 -1.15 -12.82 -7.25
C ILE A 153 -1.83 -13.08 -5.89
N ALA A 154 -2.36 -12.06 -5.24
CA ALA A 154 -3.07 -12.22 -3.98
C ALA A 154 -4.34 -13.07 -4.12
N TYR A 155 -5.06 -12.96 -5.23
CA TYR A 155 -6.21 -13.82 -5.49
C TYR A 155 -5.80 -15.28 -5.72
N LEU A 156 -4.79 -15.53 -6.58
CA LEU A 156 -4.27 -16.88 -6.79
C LEU A 156 -3.70 -17.49 -5.50
N TYR A 157 -3.03 -16.70 -4.68
CA TYR A 157 -2.56 -17.09 -3.37
C TYR A 157 -3.72 -17.49 -2.45
N ALA A 158 -4.79 -16.71 -2.43
CA ALA A 158 -5.98 -17.01 -1.65
C ALA A 158 -6.65 -18.32 -2.09
N LEU A 159 -6.72 -18.59 -3.39
CA LEU A 159 -7.22 -19.86 -3.94
C LEU A 159 -6.33 -21.05 -3.55
N ALA A 160 -5.01 -20.87 -3.59
CA ALA A 160 -4.05 -21.93 -3.23
C ALA A 160 -4.10 -22.34 -1.73
N HIS A 161 -4.61 -21.45 -0.88
CA HIS A 161 -4.78 -21.68 0.57
C HIS A 161 -6.24 -21.82 0.99
N GLY A 162 -7.13 -22.02 0.02
CA GLY A 162 -8.56 -22.18 0.23
C GLY A 162 -9.01 -23.63 0.35
N ASP A 163 -10.25 -23.87 0.02
CA ASP A 163 -10.91 -25.19 0.02
C ASP A 163 -10.78 -25.90 -1.34
N ASP A 164 -11.42 -27.05 -1.47
CA ASP A 164 -11.38 -27.87 -2.71
C ASP A 164 -11.98 -27.10 -3.92
N ALA A 165 -13.01 -26.28 -3.70
CA ALA A 165 -13.60 -25.47 -4.77
C ALA A 165 -12.65 -24.35 -5.21
N ASP A 166 -11.89 -23.78 -4.27
CA ASP A 166 -10.85 -22.80 -4.56
C ASP A 166 -9.71 -23.43 -5.38
N HIS A 167 -9.29 -24.66 -5.03
CA HIS A 167 -8.27 -25.40 -5.79
C HIS A 167 -8.75 -25.76 -7.21
N GLU A 168 -10.01 -26.09 -7.39
CA GLU A 168 -10.57 -26.30 -8.72
C GLU A 168 -10.55 -25.01 -9.56
N GLU A 169 -10.90 -23.88 -8.95
CA GLU A 169 -10.83 -22.60 -9.62
C GLU A 169 -9.39 -22.22 -10.00
N LEU A 170 -8.43 -22.43 -9.10
CA LEU A 170 -7.00 -22.21 -9.36
C LEU A 170 -6.53 -23.05 -10.55
N THR A 171 -6.91 -24.32 -10.59
CA THR A 171 -6.54 -25.25 -11.69
C THR A 171 -7.06 -24.74 -13.03
N ARG A 172 -8.24 -24.15 -13.09
CA ARG A 172 -8.77 -23.54 -14.33
C ARG A 172 -7.90 -22.37 -14.79
N TYR A 173 -7.43 -21.51 -13.89
CA TYR A 173 -6.53 -20.40 -14.27
C TYR A 173 -5.17 -20.90 -14.77
N ILE A 174 -4.60 -21.94 -14.16
CA ILE A 174 -3.33 -22.52 -14.61
C ILE A 174 -3.47 -23.11 -16.02
N ASN A 175 -4.58 -23.82 -16.29
CA ASN A 175 -4.82 -24.42 -17.62
C ASN A 175 -5.11 -23.37 -18.71
N LEU A 176 -5.58 -22.17 -18.37
CA LEU A 176 -5.78 -21.07 -19.31
C LEU A 176 -4.45 -20.34 -19.66
N SER A 177 -3.40 -20.53 -18.86
CA SER A 177 -2.11 -19.88 -19.06
C SER A 177 -1.12 -20.72 -19.90
N ASN A 178 -1.44 -21.98 -20.18
CA ASN A 178 -0.71 -22.92 -21.05
C ASN A 178 -1.33 -22.97 -22.44
#